data_4329278be697053eb7ba975a11e76d67
#
_entry.id   4329278be697053eb7ba975a11e76d67
#
_cell.length_a   1.000
_cell.length_b   1.000
_cell.length_c   1.000
_cell.angle_alpha   90.00
_cell.angle_beta   90.00
_cell.angle_gamma   90.00
#
_symmetry.space_group_name_H-M   'P 1'
#
loop_
_entity.id
_entity.type
_entity.pdbx_description
1 polymer ?
#
loop_
_entity_poly.entity_id
_entity_poly.type
_entity_poly.pdbx_seq_one_letter_code
_entity_poly.pdbx_strand_id
1 'polypeptide(L)'
;NLGSLGFLTDIAPDELTTKLQEVINGKYTLDKRFFLETQIKNSQKKHIALNEVVIHSGAIAQLIEYDLFIDDVFVFRQKADGLIISSPTGSTAYSLSGGGPIVHPSLDAISIVPMFPHSLSSSPLVVSAKSKIKIITVGKENKANLSFDSHNSLHIPGENEINISKSSSMLNLLHPIDHDFYDGCRNKLGWSSGIITTDLK
;
A
#
# COMPACT_ATOMS: atom_id res chain seq x y z
N ASN A 1 12.58 -9.54 11.26
CA ASN A 1 12.99 -8.60 10.23
C ASN A 1 14.49 -8.34 10.29
N LEU A 2 15.18 -8.49 9.17
CA LEU A 2 16.62 -8.17 9.05
C LEU A 2 16.85 -6.75 8.49
N GLY A 3 15.78 -6.05 8.10
CA GLY A 3 15.81 -4.67 7.61
C GLY A 3 15.37 -3.66 8.66
N SER A 4 15.49 -2.37 8.33
CA SER A 4 15.21 -1.26 9.25
C SER A 4 13.72 -1.03 9.55
N LEU A 5 12.79 -1.49 8.70
CA LEU A 5 11.36 -1.21 8.84
C LEU A 5 10.51 -2.44 8.51
N GLY A 6 10.27 -3.30 9.49
CA GLY A 6 9.37 -4.45 9.35
C GLY A 6 8.07 -4.25 10.12
N PHE A 7 7.04 -3.67 9.48
CA PHE A 7 5.77 -3.41 10.15
C PHE A 7 4.95 -4.68 10.43
N LEU A 8 5.28 -5.78 9.74
CA LEU A 8 4.63 -7.09 9.92
C LEU A 8 5.40 -8.03 10.88
N THR A 9 6.48 -7.56 11.51
CA THR A 9 7.31 -8.37 12.40
C THR A 9 7.14 -7.91 13.85
N ASP A 10 6.52 -8.75 14.66
CA ASP A 10 6.12 -8.43 16.04
C ASP A 10 6.97 -9.14 17.09
N ILE A 11 7.81 -10.08 16.66
CA ILE A 11 8.54 -10.96 17.57
C ILE A 11 10.02 -10.62 17.49
N ALA A 12 10.62 -10.29 18.63
CA ALA A 12 12.06 -10.11 18.75
C ALA A 12 12.80 -11.46 18.61
N PRO A 13 14.03 -11.48 18.06
CA PRO A 13 14.74 -12.72 17.84
C PRO A 13 14.96 -13.58 19.09
N ASP A 14 15.15 -12.97 20.24
CA ASP A 14 15.33 -13.61 21.56
C ASP A 14 14.02 -14.21 22.12
N GLU A 15 12.87 -13.69 21.71
CA GLU A 15 11.55 -14.18 22.11
C GLU A 15 10.97 -15.22 21.15
N LEU A 16 11.60 -15.44 19.98
CA LEU A 16 11.05 -16.22 18.87
C LEU A 16 10.56 -17.61 19.29
N THR A 17 11.36 -18.35 20.05
CA THR A 17 11.04 -19.72 20.45
C THR A 17 9.79 -19.76 21.35
N THR A 18 9.72 -18.86 22.32
CA THR A 18 8.62 -18.77 23.30
C THR A 18 7.32 -18.37 22.58
N LYS A 19 7.36 -17.30 21.81
CA LYS A 19 6.19 -16.79 21.08
C LYS A 19 5.68 -17.78 20.02
N LEU A 20 6.58 -18.45 19.30
CA LEU A 20 6.20 -19.49 18.35
C LEU A 20 5.51 -20.66 19.04
N GLN A 21 6.01 -21.11 20.21
CA GLN A 21 5.37 -22.17 20.99
C GLN A 21 3.98 -21.74 21.49
N GLU A 22 3.80 -20.48 21.86
CA GLU A 22 2.48 -19.94 22.22
C GLU A 22 1.51 -19.98 21.05
N VAL A 23 1.94 -19.57 19.87
CA VAL A 23 1.12 -19.61 18.64
C VAL A 23 0.74 -21.04 18.27
N ILE A 24 1.68 -22.00 18.34
CA ILE A 24 1.41 -23.43 18.07
C ILE A 24 0.39 -23.98 19.09
N ASN A 25 0.43 -23.52 20.32
CA ASN A 25 -0.52 -23.90 21.38
C ASN A 25 -1.88 -23.15 21.27
N GLY A 26 -2.13 -22.42 20.17
CA GLY A 26 -3.38 -21.70 19.93
C GLY A 26 -3.50 -20.35 20.61
N LYS A 27 -2.42 -19.82 21.19
CA LYS A 27 -2.39 -18.49 21.80
C LYS A 27 -1.97 -17.43 20.77
N TYR A 28 -2.92 -17.01 19.95
CA TYR A 28 -2.69 -15.98 18.93
C TYR A 28 -3.97 -15.21 18.63
N THR A 29 -3.82 -14.04 18.03
CA THR A 29 -4.89 -13.30 17.39
C THR A 29 -4.78 -13.44 15.86
N LEU A 30 -5.93 -13.59 15.19
CA LEU A 30 -5.99 -13.72 13.73
C LEU A 30 -6.29 -12.36 13.12
N ASP A 31 -5.37 -11.89 12.28
CA ASP A 31 -5.53 -10.68 11.49
C ASP A 31 -5.66 -11.03 10.00
N LYS A 32 -6.74 -10.57 9.37
CA LYS A 32 -7.05 -10.86 7.97
C LYS A 32 -6.70 -9.66 7.10
N ARG A 33 -5.78 -9.87 6.16
CA ARG A 33 -5.34 -8.86 5.19
C ARG A 33 -5.82 -9.24 3.81
N PHE A 34 -6.31 -8.26 3.05
CA PHE A 34 -6.65 -8.48 1.65
C PHE A 34 -5.51 -8.11 0.72
N PHE A 35 -5.51 -8.70 -0.45
CA PHE A 35 -4.64 -8.31 -1.54
C PHE A 35 -5.38 -7.35 -2.48
N LEU A 36 -4.62 -6.47 -3.13
CA LEU A 36 -5.05 -5.75 -4.31
C LEU A 36 -4.87 -6.68 -5.52
N GLU A 37 -5.91 -6.79 -6.33
CA GLU A 37 -5.86 -7.50 -7.62
C GLU A 37 -5.85 -6.47 -8.74
N THR A 38 -4.92 -6.62 -9.67
CA THR A 38 -4.76 -5.73 -10.84
C THR A 38 -4.91 -6.51 -12.12
N GLN A 39 -5.69 -5.96 -13.04
CA GLN A 39 -5.84 -6.48 -14.39
C GLN A 39 -5.67 -5.35 -15.42
N ILE A 40 -4.82 -5.57 -16.41
CA ILE A 40 -4.66 -4.68 -17.57
C ILE A 40 -5.66 -5.10 -18.62
N LYS A 41 -6.31 -4.14 -19.25
CA LYS A 41 -7.25 -4.40 -20.34
C LYS A 41 -6.60 -5.25 -21.45
N ASN A 42 -7.35 -6.19 -21.97
CA ASN A 42 -6.91 -7.18 -22.96
C ASN A 42 -5.85 -8.18 -22.47
N SER A 43 -5.49 -8.17 -21.18
CA SER A 43 -4.67 -9.20 -20.57
C SER A 43 -5.54 -10.15 -19.76
N GLN A 44 -5.32 -11.46 -19.90
CA GLN A 44 -5.94 -12.45 -19.03
C GLN A 44 -5.19 -12.61 -17.69
N LYS A 45 -3.96 -12.10 -17.62
CA LYS A 45 -3.11 -12.23 -16.45
C LYS A 45 -3.55 -11.23 -15.37
N LYS A 46 -3.79 -11.74 -14.18
CA LYS A 46 -4.01 -10.97 -12.98
C LYS A 46 -2.73 -10.90 -12.15
N HIS A 47 -2.50 -9.75 -11.56
CA HIS A 47 -1.40 -9.51 -10.64
C HIS A 47 -1.96 -9.17 -9.26
N ILE A 48 -1.27 -9.60 -8.22
CA ILE A 48 -1.67 -9.33 -6.83
C ILE A 48 -0.55 -8.60 -6.11
N ALA A 49 -0.94 -7.73 -5.18
CA ALA A 49 -0.05 -7.03 -4.26
C ALA A 49 -0.65 -7.04 -2.85
N LEU A 50 0.17 -7.23 -1.84
CA LEU A 50 -0.25 -7.15 -0.43
C LEU A 50 -0.23 -5.69 0.04
N ASN A 51 0.83 -4.95 -0.30
CA ASN A 51 1.01 -3.57 0.11
C ASN A 51 0.39 -2.60 -0.89
N GLU A 52 0.98 -2.51 -2.09
CA GLU A 52 0.60 -1.48 -3.06
C GLU A 52 0.83 -1.88 -4.51
N VAL A 53 0.06 -1.25 -5.37
CA VAL A 53 0.28 -1.19 -6.82
C VAL A 53 0.70 0.23 -7.14
N VAL A 54 1.84 0.37 -7.82
CA VAL A 54 2.39 1.67 -8.20
C VAL A 54 2.44 1.78 -9.71
N ILE A 55 1.84 2.85 -10.26
CA ILE A 55 2.08 3.25 -11.64
C ILE A 55 3.06 4.41 -11.64
N HIS A 56 4.14 4.32 -12.44
CA HIS A 56 5.21 5.33 -12.46
C HIS A 56 5.91 5.38 -13.81
N SER A 57 6.64 6.46 -14.09
CA SER A 57 7.36 6.64 -15.37
C SER A 57 8.55 5.69 -15.53
N GLY A 58 9.12 5.20 -14.44
CA GLY A 58 10.35 4.39 -14.48
C GLY A 58 11.63 5.15 -14.74
N ALA A 59 11.56 6.45 -14.99
CA ALA A 59 12.72 7.31 -15.27
C ALA A 59 12.63 8.60 -14.45
N ILE A 60 13.79 9.11 -14.06
CA ILE A 60 13.91 10.36 -13.29
C ILE A 60 13.41 11.54 -14.16
N ALA A 61 12.66 12.44 -13.55
CA ALA A 61 12.13 13.66 -14.15
C ALA A 61 11.22 13.43 -15.39
N GLN A 62 10.64 12.28 -15.52
CA GLN A 62 9.59 12.00 -16.51
C GLN A 62 8.26 11.86 -15.82
N LEU A 63 7.25 12.53 -16.34
CA LEU A 63 5.90 12.47 -15.81
C LEU A 63 5.06 11.49 -16.62
N ILE A 64 4.18 10.78 -15.96
CA ILE A 64 3.07 10.09 -16.61
C ILE A 64 1.82 10.96 -16.55
N GLU A 65 0.99 10.88 -17.58
CA GLU A 65 -0.35 11.47 -17.57
C GLU A 65 -1.37 10.35 -17.51
N TYR A 66 -2.33 10.50 -16.61
CA TYR A 66 -3.36 9.49 -16.39
C TYR A 66 -4.69 10.09 -15.96
N ASP A 67 -5.77 9.38 -16.31
CA ASP A 67 -7.12 9.59 -15.80
C ASP A 67 -7.41 8.59 -14.69
N LEU A 68 -7.96 9.07 -13.59
CA LEU A 68 -8.46 8.24 -12.50
C LEU A 68 -9.98 8.19 -12.52
N PHE A 69 -10.51 6.98 -12.40
CA PHE A 69 -11.94 6.72 -12.20
C PHE A 69 -12.12 5.84 -10.96
N ILE A 70 -13.18 6.08 -10.21
CA ILE A 70 -13.62 5.27 -9.07
C ILE A 70 -15.08 4.91 -9.32
N ASP A 71 -15.39 3.60 -9.35
CA ASP A 71 -16.71 3.07 -9.65
C ASP A 71 -17.30 3.67 -10.96
N ASP A 72 -16.45 3.74 -11.99
CA ASP A 72 -16.70 4.33 -13.31
C ASP A 72 -16.94 5.85 -13.32
N VAL A 73 -16.87 6.52 -12.19
CA VAL A 73 -16.95 7.98 -12.11
C VAL A 73 -15.58 8.59 -12.30
N PHE A 74 -15.44 9.51 -13.26
CA PHE A 74 -14.20 10.27 -13.46
C PHE A 74 -13.91 11.13 -12.22
N VAL A 75 -12.68 11.04 -11.71
CA VAL A 75 -12.23 11.81 -10.53
C VAL A 75 -11.35 12.98 -10.96
N PHE A 76 -10.24 12.68 -11.66
CA PHE A 76 -9.34 13.71 -12.18
C PHE A 76 -8.43 13.16 -13.30
N ARG A 77 -7.88 14.09 -14.09
CA ARG A 77 -6.70 13.89 -14.95
C ARG A 77 -5.50 14.53 -14.29
N GLN A 78 -4.37 13.85 -14.26
CA GLN A 78 -3.17 14.35 -13.60
C GLN A 78 -1.89 13.97 -14.34
N LYS A 79 -0.89 14.88 -14.24
CA LYS A 79 0.51 14.61 -14.55
C LYS A 79 1.29 14.52 -13.25
N ALA A 80 2.03 13.41 -13.06
CA ALA A 80 2.79 13.14 -11.84
C ALA A 80 3.94 12.17 -12.14
N ASP A 81 4.87 12.01 -11.20
CA ASP A 81 5.88 10.94 -11.29
C ASP A 81 5.24 9.55 -11.21
N GLY A 82 4.09 9.45 -10.53
CA GLY A 82 3.32 8.23 -10.41
C GLY A 82 2.06 8.35 -9.56
N LEU A 83 1.45 7.20 -9.32
CA LEU A 83 0.28 7.04 -8.46
C LEU A 83 0.42 5.73 -7.70
N ILE A 84 0.25 5.77 -6.38
CA ILE A 84 0.25 4.61 -5.50
C ILE A 84 -1.19 4.26 -5.14
N ILE A 85 -1.57 3.02 -5.35
CA ILE A 85 -2.82 2.44 -4.84
C ILE A 85 -2.45 1.45 -3.76
N SER A 86 -2.81 1.73 -2.52
CA SER A 86 -2.33 1.00 -1.35
C SER A 86 -3.46 0.36 -0.55
N SER A 87 -3.23 -0.87 -0.10
CA SER A 87 -4.04 -1.52 0.94
C SER A 87 -3.73 -0.88 2.31
N PRO A 88 -4.50 -1.17 3.36
CA PRO A 88 -4.15 -0.76 4.72
C PRO A 88 -2.79 -1.31 5.17
N THR A 89 -2.42 -2.52 4.74
CA THR A 89 -1.10 -3.11 5.02
C THR A 89 0.02 -2.26 4.42
N GLY A 90 -0.14 -1.81 3.18
CA GLY A 90 0.83 -0.97 2.47
C GLY A 90 0.85 0.49 2.93
N SER A 91 -0.12 0.93 3.76
CA SER A 91 -0.16 2.32 4.24
C SER A 91 1.06 2.70 5.10
N THR A 92 1.78 1.71 5.63
CA THR A 92 3.04 1.87 6.37
C THR A 92 4.29 1.53 5.53
N ALA A 93 4.10 1.22 4.23
CA ALA A 93 5.16 0.93 3.26
C ALA A 93 5.42 2.14 2.34
N TYR A 94 5.50 1.92 1.03
CA TYR A 94 5.82 2.98 0.07
C TYR A 94 4.78 4.12 0.04
N SER A 95 3.51 3.80 0.31
CA SER A 95 2.44 4.78 0.44
C SER A 95 2.75 5.85 1.49
N LEU A 96 3.33 5.47 2.64
CA LEU A 96 3.73 6.41 3.68
C LEU A 96 4.82 7.38 3.18
N SER A 97 5.81 6.86 2.45
CA SER A 97 6.86 7.69 1.83
C SER A 97 6.30 8.66 0.79
N GLY A 98 5.22 8.30 0.12
CA GLY A 98 4.47 9.14 -0.81
C GLY A 98 3.58 10.19 -0.14
N GLY A 99 3.56 10.26 1.20
CA GLY A 99 2.70 11.18 1.94
C GLY A 99 1.27 10.67 2.16
N GLY A 100 1.04 9.39 1.96
CA GLY A 100 -0.24 8.74 2.25
C GLY A 100 -0.53 8.63 3.76
N PRO A 101 -1.81 8.52 4.15
CA PRO A 101 -2.19 8.34 5.54
C PRO A 101 -1.86 6.92 6.02
N ILE A 102 -1.58 6.77 7.31
CA ILE A 102 -1.59 5.46 7.96
C ILE A 102 -3.04 5.02 8.13
N VAL A 103 -3.35 3.85 7.60
CA VAL A 103 -4.68 3.24 7.66
C VAL A 103 -4.61 2.02 8.57
N HIS A 104 -5.44 2.02 9.63
CA HIS A 104 -5.48 0.87 10.54
C HIS A 104 -5.87 -0.41 9.77
N PRO A 105 -5.18 -1.53 9.99
CA PRO A 105 -5.39 -2.77 9.22
C PRO A 105 -6.81 -3.33 9.23
N SER A 106 -7.57 -3.07 10.28
CA SER A 106 -8.98 -3.50 10.37
C SER A 106 -9.94 -2.73 9.46
N LEU A 107 -9.49 -1.64 8.84
CA LEU A 107 -10.34 -0.84 7.95
C LEU A 107 -10.39 -1.47 6.56
N ASP A 108 -11.59 -1.56 6.01
CA ASP A 108 -11.81 -2.03 4.64
C ASP A 108 -11.74 -0.83 3.67
N ALA A 109 -10.52 -0.33 3.47
CA ALA A 109 -10.23 0.89 2.73
C ALA A 109 -9.05 0.72 1.76
N ILE A 110 -8.97 1.58 0.74
CA ILE A 110 -7.84 1.69 -0.19
C ILE A 110 -7.40 3.15 -0.20
N SER A 111 -6.09 3.38 -0.09
CA SER A 111 -5.49 4.69 -0.23
C SER A 111 -5.00 4.90 -1.66
N ILE A 112 -5.23 6.09 -2.19
CA ILE A 112 -4.82 6.54 -3.52
C ILE A 112 -3.91 7.75 -3.31
N VAL A 113 -2.62 7.61 -3.62
CA VAL A 113 -1.59 8.60 -3.26
C VAL A 113 -0.84 9.03 -4.51
N PRO A 114 -1.10 10.24 -5.05
CA PRO A 114 -0.32 10.81 -6.15
C PRO A 114 1.13 11.07 -5.72
N MET A 115 2.08 10.74 -6.60
CA MET A 115 3.51 10.94 -6.37
C MET A 115 3.97 12.19 -7.10
N PHE A 116 4.43 13.21 -6.37
CA PHE A 116 4.93 14.48 -6.92
C PHE A 116 4.06 15.03 -8.05
N PRO A 117 2.77 15.28 -7.78
CA PRO A 117 1.85 15.78 -8.79
C PRO A 117 2.19 17.21 -9.19
N HIS A 118 2.02 17.55 -10.47
CA HIS A 118 2.17 18.92 -10.97
C HIS A 118 1.05 19.86 -10.53
N SER A 119 0.01 19.36 -9.90
CA SER A 119 -1.09 20.15 -9.34
C SER A 119 -0.80 20.52 -7.89
N LEU A 120 -0.93 21.80 -7.55
CA LEU A 120 -0.72 22.31 -6.19
C LEU A 120 -1.77 21.83 -5.16
N SER A 121 -2.89 21.29 -5.62
CA SER A 121 -4.03 20.89 -4.76
C SER A 121 -4.26 19.38 -4.71
N SER A 122 -3.31 18.58 -5.17
CA SER A 122 -3.46 17.13 -5.15
C SER A 122 -3.19 16.57 -3.75
N SER A 123 -4.20 15.95 -3.16
CA SER A 123 -4.10 15.29 -1.86
C SER A 123 -4.39 13.81 -1.98
N PRO A 124 -3.81 12.97 -1.09
CA PRO A 124 -4.19 11.57 -0.99
C PRO A 124 -5.70 11.41 -0.74
N LEU A 125 -6.29 10.39 -1.35
CA LEU A 125 -7.70 10.04 -1.21
C LEU A 125 -7.80 8.64 -0.58
N VAL A 126 -8.77 8.45 0.32
CA VAL A 126 -9.11 7.15 0.89
C VAL A 126 -10.53 6.79 0.47
N VAL A 127 -10.69 5.59 -0.07
CA VAL A 127 -11.97 5.08 -0.56
C VAL A 127 -12.29 3.72 0.05
N SER A 128 -13.53 3.27 -0.09
CA SER A 128 -13.91 1.92 0.33
C SER A 128 -13.11 0.87 -0.46
N ALA A 129 -12.68 -0.21 0.19
CA ALA A 129 -12.06 -1.33 -0.50
C ALA A 129 -13.03 -2.07 -1.46
N LYS A 130 -14.32 -1.79 -1.40
CA LYS A 130 -15.32 -2.30 -2.36
C LYS A 130 -15.30 -1.55 -3.69
N SER A 131 -14.69 -0.35 -3.71
CA SER A 131 -14.62 0.46 -4.93
C SER A 131 -13.71 -0.18 -5.97
N LYS A 132 -14.07 -0.01 -7.22
CA LYS A 132 -13.27 -0.38 -8.39
C LYS A 132 -12.48 0.84 -8.85
N ILE A 133 -11.18 0.72 -8.86
CA ILE A 133 -10.28 1.78 -9.29
C ILE A 133 -9.86 1.48 -10.73
N LYS A 134 -10.06 2.44 -11.62
CA LYS A 134 -9.66 2.35 -13.00
C LYS A 134 -8.73 3.51 -13.33
N ILE A 135 -7.56 3.20 -13.88
CA ILE A 135 -6.56 4.16 -14.32
C ILE A 135 -6.41 4.01 -15.83
N ILE A 136 -6.47 5.12 -16.56
CA ILE A 136 -6.21 5.14 -18.00
C ILE A 136 -4.99 6.01 -18.22
N THR A 137 -3.90 5.42 -18.75
CA THR A 137 -2.72 6.18 -19.16
C THR A 137 -3.02 6.98 -20.40
N VAL A 138 -2.60 8.23 -20.45
CA VAL A 138 -2.89 9.15 -21.56
C VAL A 138 -1.66 9.38 -22.42
N GLY A 139 -1.84 9.34 -23.73
CA GLY A 139 -0.80 9.63 -24.72
C GLY A 139 -0.07 8.39 -25.25
N LYS A 140 0.10 8.35 -26.58
CA LYS A 140 0.72 7.21 -27.28
C LYS A 140 2.18 6.96 -26.92
N GLU A 141 2.89 7.99 -26.48
CA GLU A 141 4.29 7.93 -26.08
C GLU A 141 4.47 7.69 -24.57
N ASN A 142 3.39 7.44 -23.85
CA ASN A 142 3.43 7.15 -22.42
C ASN A 142 4.25 5.87 -22.16
N LYS A 143 5.22 5.94 -21.25
CA LYS A 143 6.13 4.85 -20.89
C LYS A 143 5.91 4.45 -19.42
N ALA A 144 4.66 4.25 -19.05
CA ALA A 144 4.35 3.87 -17.69
C ALA A 144 4.80 2.44 -17.37
N ASN A 145 5.14 2.23 -16.10
CA ASN A 145 5.42 0.92 -15.53
C ASN A 145 4.47 0.70 -14.36
N LEU A 146 4.08 -0.56 -14.17
CA LEU A 146 3.37 -1.01 -12.97
C LEU A 146 4.33 -1.79 -12.09
N SER A 147 4.35 -1.49 -10.81
CA SER A 147 5.08 -2.24 -9.79
C SER A 147 4.10 -2.81 -8.76
N PHE A 148 4.36 -4.02 -8.29
CA PHE A 148 3.56 -4.75 -7.31
C PHE A 148 4.46 -5.08 -6.12
N ASP A 149 4.20 -4.52 -4.95
CA ASP A 149 5.00 -4.68 -3.72
C ASP A 149 6.51 -4.43 -3.96
N SER A 150 6.84 -3.50 -4.85
CA SER A 150 8.22 -3.11 -5.22
C SER A 150 9.10 -4.22 -5.81
N HIS A 151 8.57 -5.43 -6.05
CA HIS A 151 9.37 -6.59 -6.49
C HIS A 151 9.19 -6.95 -7.97
N ASN A 152 8.01 -6.74 -8.52
CA ASN A 152 7.67 -7.08 -9.91
C ASN A 152 7.28 -5.82 -10.65
N SER A 153 7.92 -5.54 -11.78
CA SER A 153 7.54 -4.43 -12.63
C SER A 153 7.08 -4.93 -14.00
N LEU A 154 6.10 -4.25 -14.56
CA LEU A 154 5.55 -4.52 -15.88
C LEU A 154 5.50 -3.23 -16.68
N HIS A 155 6.14 -3.21 -17.85
CA HIS A 155 6.08 -2.07 -18.76
C HIS A 155 4.75 -2.02 -19.50
N ILE A 156 4.08 -0.87 -19.47
CA ILE A 156 2.77 -0.62 -20.11
C ILE A 156 2.86 0.61 -21.02
N PRO A 157 3.37 0.46 -22.26
CA PRO A 157 3.55 1.57 -23.16
C PRO A 157 2.21 2.08 -23.72
N GLY A 158 2.15 3.38 -23.99
CA GLY A 158 1.02 4.02 -24.63
C GLY A 158 -0.23 4.13 -23.75
N GLU A 159 -1.39 4.17 -24.40
CA GLU A 159 -2.67 4.23 -23.71
C GLU A 159 -3.10 2.83 -23.27
N ASN A 160 -3.28 2.68 -21.97
CA ASN A 160 -3.71 1.43 -21.34
C ASN A 160 -4.74 1.70 -20.26
N GLU A 161 -5.64 0.74 -20.09
CA GLU A 161 -6.60 0.73 -18.99
C GLU A 161 -6.17 -0.31 -17.97
N ILE A 162 -6.04 0.12 -16.70
CA ILE A 162 -5.60 -0.68 -15.58
C ILE A 162 -6.73 -0.69 -14.57
N ASN A 163 -7.24 -1.85 -14.24
CA ASN A 163 -8.31 -2.05 -13.27
C ASN A 163 -7.72 -2.65 -11.99
N ILE A 164 -7.99 -2.01 -10.85
CA ILE A 164 -7.49 -2.42 -9.54
C ILE A 164 -8.69 -2.54 -8.60
N SER A 165 -8.74 -3.63 -7.87
CA SER A 165 -9.79 -3.89 -6.88
C SER A 165 -9.27 -4.77 -5.75
N LYS A 166 -10.04 -4.87 -4.67
CA LYS A 166 -9.80 -5.85 -3.62
C LYS A 166 -9.94 -7.26 -4.18
N SER A 167 -8.95 -8.09 -3.94
CA SER A 167 -8.99 -9.52 -4.27
C SER A 167 -9.95 -10.28 -3.37
N SER A 168 -10.50 -11.38 -3.87
CA SER A 168 -11.22 -12.36 -3.06
C SER A 168 -10.30 -13.18 -2.15
N SER A 169 -9.01 -13.24 -2.46
CA SER A 169 -8.00 -13.91 -1.64
C SER A 169 -7.61 -13.07 -0.44
N MET A 170 -7.39 -13.73 0.70
CA MET A 170 -6.99 -13.10 1.95
C MET A 170 -5.74 -13.75 2.49
N LEU A 171 -4.88 -12.94 3.10
CA LEU A 171 -3.77 -13.40 3.92
C LEU A 171 -4.22 -13.43 5.38
N ASN A 172 -4.00 -14.56 6.05
CA ASN A 172 -4.21 -14.69 7.48
C ASN A 172 -2.87 -14.54 8.20
N LEU A 173 -2.72 -13.50 8.98
CA LEU A 173 -1.57 -13.30 9.86
C LEU A 173 -1.93 -13.75 11.27
N LEU A 174 -1.01 -14.48 11.90
CA LEU A 174 -1.12 -14.87 13.30
C LEU A 174 -0.19 -13.99 14.12
N HIS A 175 -0.76 -13.18 14.99
CA HIS A 175 -0.02 -12.33 15.90
C HIS A 175 -0.02 -12.92 17.31
N PRO A 176 1.04 -12.72 18.12
CA PRO A 176 0.97 -12.94 19.54
C PRO A 176 -0.22 -12.22 20.17
N ILE A 177 -0.74 -12.74 21.30
CA ILE A 177 -1.94 -12.17 21.94
C ILE A 177 -1.72 -10.71 22.39
N ASP A 178 -0.48 -10.37 22.72
CA ASP A 178 -0.04 -9.04 23.17
C ASP A 178 0.32 -8.09 22.03
N HIS A 179 0.03 -8.46 20.77
CA HIS A 179 0.25 -7.59 19.62
C HIS A 179 -0.54 -6.27 19.73
N ASP A 180 0.17 -5.15 19.56
CA ASP A 180 -0.41 -3.81 19.49
C ASP A 180 0.09 -3.09 18.24
N PHE A 181 -0.81 -2.79 17.30
CA PHE A 181 -0.51 -2.04 16.09
C PHE A 181 0.09 -0.66 16.40
N TYR A 182 -0.39 0.02 17.42
CA TYR A 182 0.08 1.36 17.77
C TYR A 182 1.47 1.34 18.42
N ASP A 183 1.83 0.23 19.07
CA ASP A 183 3.20 0.02 19.54
C ASP A 183 4.17 -0.04 18.36
N GLY A 184 3.80 -0.77 17.30
CA GLY A 184 4.51 -0.76 16.02
C GLY A 184 4.67 0.65 15.44
N CYS A 185 3.62 1.48 15.48
CA CYS A 185 3.67 2.87 15.02
C CYS A 185 4.63 3.70 15.88
N ARG A 186 4.58 3.59 17.19
CA ARG A 186 5.47 4.32 18.10
C ARG A 186 6.94 3.96 17.87
N ASN A 187 7.23 2.66 17.86
CA ASN A 187 8.62 2.17 17.86
C ASN A 187 9.27 2.24 16.48
N LYS A 188 8.50 1.98 15.40
CA LYS A 188 9.03 1.88 14.04
C LYS A 188 8.93 3.18 13.24
N LEU A 189 7.97 4.06 13.55
CA LEU A 189 7.82 5.36 12.88
C LEU A 189 8.33 6.54 13.73
N GLY A 190 8.84 6.27 14.92
CA GLY A 190 9.39 7.30 15.78
C GLY A 190 8.35 8.29 16.33
N TRP A 191 7.09 7.89 16.45
CA TRP A 191 6.03 8.79 16.95
C TRP A 191 6.29 9.29 18.37
N SER A 192 7.14 8.62 19.15
CA SER A 192 7.53 9.02 20.51
C SER A 192 8.91 9.70 20.56
N SER A 193 9.65 9.78 19.48
CA SER A 193 11.04 10.24 19.46
C SER A 193 11.21 11.75 19.51
N GLY A 194 10.42 12.46 20.24
CA GLY A 194 10.53 13.92 20.46
C GLY A 194 9.89 14.38 21.75
N ILE A 195 9.18 13.52 22.42
CA ILE A 195 8.63 13.77 23.74
C ILE A 195 9.63 13.22 24.73
N ILE A 196 10.49 14.09 25.28
CA ILE A 196 11.20 13.81 26.53
C ILE A 196 10.09 13.52 27.53
N THR A 197 9.93 12.25 27.91
CA THR A 197 9.08 11.85 29.03
C THR A 197 9.72 12.35 30.31
N THR A 198 9.61 13.67 30.57
CA THR A 198 9.74 14.18 31.93
C THR A 198 8.40 13.88 32.59
N ASP A 199 8.43 12.80 33.37
CA ASP A 199 7.54 12.55 34.50
C ASP A 199 6.03 12.52 34.26
N LEU A 200 5.55 11.38 33.80
CA LEU A 200 4.26 10.87 34.29
C LEU A 200 4.56 9.84 35.37
N LYS A 201 4.81 10.34 36.58
CA LYS A 201 4.66 9.59 37.84
C LYS A 201 3.22 9.71 38.30
#